data_2103c1e8a4f8cc603bc2bc45ca4e84fb
#
_entry.id   2103c1e8a4f8cc603bc2bc45ca4e84fb
#
_cell.length_a   1.000
_cell.length_b   1.000
_cell.length_c   1.000
_cell.angle_alpha   90.00
_cell.angle_beta   90.00
_cell.angle_gamma   90.00
#
_symmetry.space_group_name_H-M   'P 1'
#
loop_
_entity.id
_entity.type
_entity.pdbx_description
1 polymer ?
#
loop_
_entity_poly.entity_id
_entity_poly.type
_entity_poly.pdbx_seq_one_letter_code
_entity_poly.pdbx_strand_id
1 'polypeptide(L)'
;MLILDYLNDRLGFTGRHRRILDRPVPGWINYFYCFGGITFTLFVILLLTGLLLSTYYIPSESDAYRSIQRLHSEVPLGGLIRAAHHWAGNLMVVTIVLHMLRVFITGSYKNPRELHWIAGTFLLVLTLFFGFTGYLLPWDQRAYWATVIGTNMVGSMPIAGSFLAALARGGAEVTGATLLRFYSMHILWLPLFTGVFLWLHFHMIRRTGISGGM
;
A
#
# COMPACT_ATOMS: atom_id res chain seq x y z
N MET A 1 6.80 32.17 25.45
CA MET A 1 5.79 31.55 24.57
C MET A 1 6.50 30.65 23.61
N LEU A 2 6.30 29.35 23.72
CA LEU A 2 6.92 28.37 22.84
C LEU A 2 6.31 28.48 21.44
N ILE A 3 7.06 28.22 20.38
CA ILE A 3 6.60 28.24 18.98
C ILE A 3 5.31 27.44 18.81
N LEU A 4 5.17 26.34 19.54
CA LEU A 4 3.98 25.50 19.56
C LEU A 4 2.73 26.24 20.09
N ASP A 5 2.87 27.07 21.11
CA ASP A 5 1.75 27.87 21.66
C ASP A 5 1.31 28.92 20.66
N TYR A 6 2.26 29.58 20.00
CA TYR A 6 1.99 30.56 18.94
C TYR A 6 1.25 29.91 17.74
N LEU A 7 1.75 28.77 17.27
CA LEU A 7 1.12 28.05 16.16
C LEU A 7 -0.28 27.54 16.53
N ASN A 8 -0.46 27.09 17.78
CA ASN A 8 -1.75 26.63 18.26
C ASN A 8 -2.77 27.76 18.37
N ASP A 9 -2.37 28.95 18.84
CA ASP A 9 -3.23 30.12 18.92
C ASP A 9 -3.72 30.56 17.53
N ARG A 10 -2.87 30.44 16.50
CA ARG A 10 -3.20 30.88 15.14
C ARG A 10 -3.93 29.80 14.30
N LEU A 11 -3.64 28.54 14.53
CA LEU A 11 -4.13 27.42 13.68
C LEU A 11 -5.17 26.54 14.39
N GLY A 12 -5.39 26.74 15.69
CA GLY A 12 -6.38 25.99 16.47
C GLY A 12 -6.13 24.48 16.52
N PHE A 13 -4.86 24.04 16.39
CA PHE A 13 -4.51 22.63 16.31
C PHE A 13 -4.97 21.84 17.53
N THR A 14 -4.75 22.36 18.76
CA THR A 14 -5.09 21.61 19.98
C THR A 14 -6.58 21.42 20.16
N GLY A 15 -7.40 22.39 19.80
CA GLY A 15 -8.86 22.28 19.90
C GLY A 15 -9.43 21.21 18.95
N ARG A 16 -8.86 21.08 17.73
CA ARG A 16 -9.27 20.08 16.75
C ARG A 16 -8.74 18.69 17.12
N HIS A 17 -7.49 18.60 17.59
CA HIS A 17 -6.88 17.35 18.03
C HIS A 17 -7.52 16.82 19.31
N ARG A 18 -7.80 17.65 20.31
CA ARG A 18 -8.52 17.24 21.53
C ARG A 18 -9.86 16.58 21.21
N ARG A 19 -10.65 17.13 20.29
CA ARG A 19 -11.93 16.50 19.87
C ARG A 19 -11.74 15.09 19.28
N ILE A 20 -10.57 14.79 18.74
CA ILE A 20 -10.26 13.46 18.17
C ILE A 20 -9.66 12.55 19.23
N LEU A 21 -8.69 13.05 20.02
CA LEU A 21 -7.92 12.30 21.00
C LEU A 21 -8.72 12.01 22.28
N ASP A 22 -9.61 12.93 22.69
CA ASP A 22 -10.41 12.77 23.90
C ASP A 22 -11.73 12.01 23.67
N ARG A 23 -11.92 11.41 22.48
CA ARG A 23 -13.07 10.53 22.25
C ARG A 23 -12.93 9.27 23.09
N PRO A 24 -13.94 8.95 23.93
CA PRO A 24 -13.89 7.75 24.74
C PRO A 24 -13.81 6.53 23.83
N VAL A 25 -12.81 5.70 24.06
CA VAL A 25 -12.67 4.40 23.39
C VAL A 25 -13.56 3.41 24.15
N PRO A 26 -14.51 2.73 23.48
CA PRO A 26 -15.35 1.74 24.13
C PRO A 26 -14.52 0.66 24.85
N GLY A 27 -14.92 0.28 26.05
CA GLY A 27 -14.16 -0.65 26.91
C GLY A 27 -13.97 -2.07 26.33
N TRP A 28 -14.72 -2.44 25.31
CA TRP A 28 -14.60 -3.73 24.61
C TRP A 28 -13.52 -3.74 23.51
N ILE A 29 -12.93 -2.58 23.16
CA ILE A 29 -11.85 -2.49 22.17
C ILE A 29 -10.57 -3.05 22.77
N ASN A 30 -9.97 -4.01 22.08
CA ASN A 30 -8.70 -4.61 22.41
C ASN A 30 -7.66 -4.37 21.29
N TYR A 31 -6.43 -4.82 21.48
CA TYR A 31 -5.32 -4.62 20.51
C TYR A 31 -5.59 -5.15 19.09
N PHE A 32 -6.48 -6.14 18.94
CA PHE A 32 -6.84 -6.65 17.60
C PHE A 32 -7.55 -5.61 16.73
N TYR A 33 -8.14 -4.57 17.32
CA TYR A 33 -8.74 -3.46 16.60
C TYR A 33 -7.70 -2.48 16.01
N CYS A 34 -6.45 -2.55 16.49
CA CYS A 34 -5.37 -1.68 16.00
C CYS A 34 -4.81 -2.08 14.63
N PHE A 35 -5.07 -3.31 14.15
CA PHE A 35 -4.50 -3.78 12.88
C PHE A 35 -4.82 -2.87 11.69
N GLY A 36 -6.03 -2.32 11.58
CA GLY A 36 -6.36 -1.36 10.54
C GLY A 36 -5.52 -0.08 10.61
N GLY A 37 -5.29 0.44 11.82
CA GLY A 37 -4.42 1.59 12.04
C GLY A 37 -2.95 1.29 11.74
N ILE A 38 -2.45 0.11 12.15
CA ILE A 38 -1.10 -0.34 11.85
C ILE A 38 -0.90 -0.46 10.32
N THR A 39 -1.85 -1.10 9.61
CA THR A 39 -1.80 -1.22 8.15
C THR A 39 -1.76 0.15 7.47
N PHE A 40 -2.56 1.11 7.96
CA PHE A 40 -2.54 2.47 7.42
C PHE A 40 -1.20 3.18 7.70
N THR A 41 -0.62 3.02 8.89
CA THR A 41 0.70 3.57 9.22
C THR A 41 1.79 2.99 8.30
N LEU A 42 1.75 1.68 8.05
CA LEU A 42 2.66 1.03 7.10
C LEU A 42 2.48 1.56 5.68
N PHE A 43 1.24 1.82 5.24
CA PHE A 43 0.99 2.45 3.96
C PHE A 43 1.60 3.85 3.86
N VAL A 44 1.51 4.66 4.91
CA VAL A 44 2.14 6.00 4.95
C VAL A 44 3.66 5.88 4.88
N ILE A 45 4.27 4.93 5.61
CA ILE A 45 5.71 4.65 5.53
C ILE A 45 6.10 4.26 4.10
N LEU A 46 5.34 3.37 3.46
CA LEU A 46 5.56 2.95 2.08
C LEU A 46 5.46 4.11 1.09
N LEU A 47 4.48 4.99 1.27
CA LEU A 47 4.31 6.17 0.42
C LEU A 47 5.53 7.11 0.54
N LEU A 48 5.95 7.44 1.76
CA LEU A 48 7.07 8.35 2.01
C LEU A 48 8.39 7.74 1.52
N THR A 49 8.67 6.49 1.87
CA THR A 49 9.90 5.81 1.42
C THR A 49 9.89 5.57 -0.09
N GLY A 50 8.74 5.24 -0.68
CA GLY A 50 8.60 5.06 -2.12
C GLY A 50 8.85 6.34 -2.91
N LEU A 51 8.37 7.50 -2.43
CA LEU A 51 8.67 8.81 -3.03
C LEU A 51 10.19 9.09 -3.00
N LEU A 52 10.85 8.84 -1.87
CA LEU A 52 12.30 9.02 -1.77
C LEU A 52 13.05 8.07 -2.71
N LEU A 53 12.65 6.80 -2.79
CA LEU A 53 13.27 5.82 -3.69
C LEU A 53 13.09 6.19 -5.16
N SER A 54 11.92 6.71 -5.53
CA SER A 54 11.60 7.06 -6.91
C SER A 54 12.49 8.17 -7.48
N THR A 55 13.09 9.02 -6.62
CA THR A 55 13.99 10.10 -7.05
C THR A 55 15.36 9.58 -7.51
N TYR A 56 15.74 8.38 -7.10
CA TYR A 56 17.05 7.76 -7.44
C TYR A 56 16.93 6.60 -8.42
N TYR A 57 15.73 6.03 -8.55
CA TYR A 57 15.50 4.86 -9.38
C TYR A 57 15.34 5.22 -10.86
N ILE A 58 16.00 4.47 -11.74
CA ILE A 58 15.94 4.65 -13.19
C ILE A 58 15.26 3.42 -13.82
N PRO A 59 14.03 3.53 -14.35
CA PRO A 59 13.26 2.40 -14.87
C PRO A 59 13.69 2.02 -16.32
N SER A 60 14.92 1.55 -16.47
CA SER A 60 15.48 1.03 -17.73
C SER A 60 16.16 -0.30 -17.53
N GLU A 61 16.23 -1.12 -18.57
CA GLU A 61 16.88 -2.44 -18.51
C GLU A 61 18.37 -2.34 -18.11
N SER A 62 19.05 -1.30 -18.58
CA SER A 62 20.48 -1.06 -18.29
C SER A 62 20.74 -0.52 -16.90
N ASP A 63 19.82 0.29 -16.35
CA ASP A 63 20.12 1.10 -15.17
C ASP A 63 19.28 0.79 -13.95
N ALA A 64 18.19 0.04 -14.07
CA ALA A 64 17.32 -0.28 -12.94
C ALA A 64 18.10 -0.95 -11.80
N TYR A 65 18.80 -2.02 -12.08
CA TYR A 65 19.61 -2.71 -11.09
C TYR A 65 20.77 -1.86 -10.58
N ARG A 66 21.45 -1.13 -11.48
CA ARG A 66 22.58 -0.24 -11.13
C ARG A 66 22.11 0.92 -10.25
N SER A 67 20.94 1.49 -10.50
CA SER A 67 20.41 2.58 -9.68
C SER A 67 20.15 2.13 -8.24
N ILE A 68 19.70 0.88 -8.04
CA ILE A 68 19.55 0.29 -6.70
C ILE A 68 20.92 0.06 -6.03
N GLN A 69 21.91 -0.40 -6.77
CA GLN A 69 23.27 -0.54 -6.23
C GLN A 69 23.82 0.83 -5.78
N ARG A 70 23.72 1.86 -6.63
CA ARG A 70 24.13 3.24 -6.28
C ARG A 70 23.36 3.77 -5.07
N LEU A 71 22.07 3.50 -4.96
CA LEU A 71 21.28 3.87 -3.78
C LEU A 71 21.88 3.31 -2.49
N HIS A 72 22.41 2.08 -2.52
CA HIS A 72 23.04 1.46 -1.36
C HIS A 72 24.44 1.99 -1.03
N SER A 73 25.25 2.30 -2.06
CA SER A 73 26.66 2.64 -1.89
C SER A 73 26.92 4.15 -1.82
N GLU A 74 26.12 4.98 -2.47
CA GLU A 74 26.40 6.39 -2.69
C GLU A 74 25.40 7.33 -1.98
N VAL A 75 24.16 6.87 -1.73
CA VAL A 75 23.13 7.72 -1.13
C VAL A 75 23.11 7.54 0.40
N PRO A 76 23.29 8.62 1.17
CA PRO A 76 23.20 8.55 2.63
C PRO A 76 21.83 7.98 3.06
N LEU A 77 21.84 6.95 3.91
CA LEU A 77 20.63 6.23 4.37
C LEU A 77 19.83 5.51 3.27
N GLY A 78 20.31 5.48 2.01
CA GLY A 78 19.59 4.87 0.90
C GLY A 78 19.26 3.39 1.13
N GLY A 79 20.21 2.63 1.66
CA GLY A 79 19.99 1.23 2.06
C GLY A 79 18.94 1.08 3.16
N LEU A 80 18.92 1.98 4.15
CA LEU A 80 17.95 1.97 5.24
C LEU A 80 16.52 2.29 4.71
N ILE A 81 16.39 3.32 3.86
CA ILE A 81 15.10 3.70 3.25
C ILE A 81 14.54 2.54 2.43
N ARG A 82 15.39 1.90 1.62
CA ARG A 82 14.97 0.72 0.84
C ARG A 82 14.59 -0.46 1.73
N ALA A 83 15.34 -0.74 2.79
CA ALA A 83 15.01 -1.79 3.75
C ALA A 83 13.67 -1.50 4.45
N ALA A 84 13.46 -0.27 4.91
CA ALA A 84 12.20 0.16 5.51
C ALA A 84 11.01 -0.02 4.55
N HIS A 85 11.17 0.37 3.26
CA HIS A 85 10.16 0.15 2.23
C HIS A 85 9.82 -1.33 2.05
N HIS A 86 10.83 -2.17 1.90
CA HIS A 86 10.67 -3.62 1.72
C HIS A 86 9.97 -4.29 2.91
N TRP A 87 10.44 -4.01 4.13
CA TRP A 87 9.85 -4.60 5.33
C TRP A 87 8.45 -4.08 5.62
N ALA A 88 8.20 -2.79 5.40
CA ALA A 88 6.87 -2.22 5.54
C ALA A 88 5.86 -2.88 4.56
N GLY A 89 6.30 -3.19 3.32
CA GLY A 89 5.47 -3.90 2.34
C GLY A 89 5.10 -5.31 2.81
N ASN A 90 6.06 -6.08 3.30
CA ASN A 90 5.80 -7.42 3.84
C ASN A 90 4.87 -7.38 5.06
N LEU A 91 5.15 -6.48 6.01
CA LEU A 91 4.33 -6.31 7.22
C LEU A 91 2.92 -5.82 6.88
N MET A 92 2.76 -4.98 5.86
CA MET A 92 1.45 -4.52 5.42
C MET A 92 0.56 -5.68 4.94
N VAL A 93 1.11 -6.62 4.17
CA VAL A 93 0.36 -7.81 3.74
C VAL A 93 -0.08 -8.63 4.96
N VAL A 94 0.80 -8.87 5.92
CA VAL A 94 0.46 -9.61 7.15
C VAL A 94 -0.61 -8.88 7.95
N THR A 95 -0.44 -7.59 8.19
CA THR A 95 -1.36 -6.81 9.02
C THR A 95 -2.73 -6.61 8.38
N ILE A 96 -2.82 -6.46 7.06
CA ILE A 96 -4.11 -6.36 6.37
C ILE A 96 -4.89 -7.69 6.42
N VAL A 97 -4.20 -8.83 6.30
CA VAL A 97 -4.82 -10.15 6.44
C VAL A 97 -5.33 -10.35 7.87
N LEU A 98 -4.54 -10.00 8.89
CA LEU A 98 -4.97 -10.06 10.29
C LEU A 98 -6.14 -9.11 10.57
N HIS A 99 -6.14 -7.92 9.96
CA HIS A 99 -7.26 -6.98 10.03
C HIS A 99 -8.54 -7.58 9.46
N MET A 100 -8.47 -8.14 8.27
CA MET A 100 -9.62 -8.77 7.62
C MET A 100 -10.11 -10.01 8.39
N LEU A 101 -9.19 -10.83 8.89
CA LEU A 101 -9.53 -11.99 9.72
C LEU A 101 -10.28 -11.56 10.98
N ARG A 102 -9.82 -10.51 11.67
CA ARG A 102 -10.52 -9.95 12.82
C ARG A 102 -11.93 -9.48 12.45
N VAL A 103 -12.08 -8.71 11.35
CA VAL A 103 -13.39 -8.23 10.86
C VAL A 103 -14.32 -9.41 10.58
N PHE A 104 -13.80 -10.48 10.00
CA PHE A 104 -14.54 -11.70 9.70
C PHE A 104 -15.00 -12.43 10.96
N ILE A 105 -14.08 -12.72 11.88
CA ILE A 105 -14.37 -13.45 13.14
C ILE A 105 -15.38 -12.70 14.00
N THR A 106 -15.28 -11.37 14.08
CA THR A 106 -16.22 -10.55 14.87
C THR A 106 -17.54 -10.25 14.16
N GLY A 107 -17.77 -10.77 12.95
CA GLY A 107 -18.98 -10.47 12.19
C GLY A 107 -19.14 -9.00 11.78
N SER A 108 -18.08 -8.20 11.89
CA SER A 108 -18.12 -6.74 11.64
C SER A 108 -18.38 -6.35 10.19
N TYR A 109 -18.42 -7.31 9.27
CA TYR A 109 -18.75 -7.14 7.86
C TYR A 109 -20.26 -7.19 7.57
N LYS A 110 -21.09 -7.62 8.54
CA LYS A 110 -22.53 -7.75 8.37
C LYS A 110 -23.23 -6.39 8.37
N ASN A 111 -24.50 -6.38 7.95
CA ASN A 111 -25.34 -5.18 7.89
C ASN A 111 -25.17 -4.28 9.15
N PRO A 112 -24.92 -2.98 8.96
CA PRO A 112 -24.90 -2.17 7.71
C PRO A 112 -23.48 -1.93 7.14
N ARG A 113 -22.53 -2.88 7.29
CA ARG A 113 -21.10 -2.68 6.97
C ARG A 113 -20.59 -3.49 5.77
N GLU A 114 -21.48 -3.98 4.91
CA GLU A 114 -21.12 -4.78 3.74
C GLU A 114 -20.21 -4.01 2.78
N LEU A 115 -20.49 -2.72 2.56
CA LEU A 115 -19.65 -1.87 1.70
C LEU A 115 -18.24 -1.65 2.28
N HIS A 116 -18.08 -1.67 3.62
CA HIS A 116 -16.75 -1.61 4.24
C HIS A 116 -15.93 -2.85 3.90
N TRP A 117 -16.59 -4.02 3.93
CA TRP A 117 -15.96 -5.29 3.59
C TRP A 117 -15.54 -5.31 2.12
N ILE A 118 -16.42 -4.89 1.21
CA ILE A 118 -16.13 -4.81 -0.22
C ILE A 118 -14.95 -3.86 -0.48
N ALA A 119 -14.98 -2.64 0.07
CA ALA A 119 -13.89 -1.69 -0.07
C ALA A 119 -12.57 -2.21 0.54
N GLY A 120 -12.63 -2.91 1.69
CA GLY A 120 -11.48 -3.56 2.32
C GLY A 120 -10.90 -4.67 1.46
N THR A 121 -11.75 -5.46 0.78
CA THR A 121 -11.31 -6.49 -0.16
C THR A 121 -10.61 -5.89 -1.38
N PHE A 122 -11.12 -4.79 -1.93
CA PHE A 122 -10.42 -4.06 -2.99
C PHE A 122 -9.06 -3.52 -2.52
N LEU A 123 -8.97 -2.99 -1.30
CA LEU A 123 -7.69 -2.55 -0.73
C LEU A 123 -6.69 -3.69 -0.56
N LEU A 124 -7.14 -4.90 -0.17
CA LEU A 124 -6.28 -6.09 -0.14
C LEU A 124 -5.77 -6.43 -1.54
N VAL A 125 -6.65 -6.47 -2.54
CA VAL A 125 -6.26 -6.75 -3.94
C VAL A 125 -5.24 -5.73 -4.43
N LEU A 126 -5.47 -4.43 -4.20
CA LEU A 126 -4.51 -3.38 -4.54
C LEU A 126 -3.17 -3.58 -3.82
N THR A 127 -3.18 -3.99 -2.55
CA THR A 127 -1.94 -4.29 -1.80
C THR A 127 -1.14 -5.44 -2.43
N LEU A 128 -1.82 -6.50 -2.88
CA LEU A 128 -1.16 -7.60 -3.57
C LEU A 128 -0.58 -7.15 -4.93
N PHE A 129 -1.28 -6.29 -5.65
CA PHE A 129 -0.75 -5.67 -6.88
C PHE A 129 0.46 -4.78 -6.60
N PHE A 130 0.48 -4.02 -5.50
CA PHE A 130 1.68 -3.29 -5.08
C PHE A 130 2.86 -4.24 -4.86
N GLY A 131 2.65 -5.35 -4.15
CA GLY A 131 3.69 -6.36 -3.94
C GLY A 131 4.21 -6.92 -5.26
N PHE A 132 3.32 -7.30 -6.17
CA PHE A 132 3.68 -7.87 -7.46
C PHE A 132 4.42 -6.87 -8.35
N THR A 133 3.88 -5.64 -8.51
CA THR A 133 4.52 -4.63 -9.36
C THR A 133 5.84 -4.15 -8.79
N GLY A 134 5.95 -3.99 -7.46
CA GLY A 134 7.19 -3.58 -6.79
C GLY A 134 8.29 -4.65 -6.83
N TYR A 135 7.90 -5.93 -6.88
CA TYR A 135 8.85 -7.05 -6.94
C TYR A 135 9.67 -7.07 -8.25
N LEU A 136 9.12 -6.59 -9.37
CA LEU A 136 9.83 -6.49 -10.65
C LEU A 136 10.90 -5.37 -10.65
N LEU A 137 10.70 -4.28 -9.91
CA LEU A 137 11.50 -3.07 -10.06
C LEU A 137 13.02 -3.27 -9.86
N PRO A 138 13.52 -4.18 -9.01
CA PRO A 138 14.96 -4.45 -8.94
C PRO A 138 15.58 -4.95 -10.25
N TRP A 139 14.79 -5.47 -11.17
CA TRP A 139 15.21 -5.98 -12.47
C TRP A 139 16.35 -6.99 -12.40
N ASP A 140 16.41 -7.77 -11.30
CA ASP A 140 17.30 -8.91 -11.16
C ASP A 140 16.66 -10.19 -11.72
N GLN A 141 17.43 -11.27 -11.78
CA GLN A 141 16.96 -12.55 -12.33
C GLN A 141 15.70 -13.09 -11.62
N ARG A 142 15.60 -12.92 -10.30
CA ARG A 142 14.44 -13.39 -9.55
C ARG A 142 13.20 -12.56 -9.91
N ALA A 143 13.34 -11.25 -9.94
CA ALA A 143 12.28 -10.31 -10.28
C ALA A 143 11.77 -10.55 -11.72
N TYR A 144 12.68 -10.70 -12.67
CA TYR A 144 12.36 -10.98 -14.07
C TYR A 144 11.56 -12.27 -14.23
N TRP A 145 12.08 -13.39 -13.73
CA TRP A 145 11.42 -14.69 -13.88
C TRP A 145 10.11 -14.81 -13.11
N ALA A 146 10.00 -14.19 -11.92
CA ALA A 146 8.73 -14.09 -11.20
C ALA A 146 7.67 -13.33 -12.02
N THR A 147 8.08 -12.28 -12.74
CA THR A 147 7.17 -11.52 -13.60
C THR A 147 6.76 -12.30 -14.83
N VAL A 148 7.70 -13.05 -15.45
CA VAL A 148 7.38 -13.97 -16.56
C VAL A 148 6.34 -14.99 -16.12
N ILE A 149 6.55 -15.65 -14.97
CA ILE A 149 5.63 -16.66 -14.45
C ILE A 149 4.27 -16.02 -14.10
N GLY A 150 4.27 -14.92 -13.33
CA GLY A 150 3.03 -14.26 -12.92
C GLY A 150 2.19 -13.76 -14.11
N THR A 151 2.83 -13.17 -15.13
CA THR A 151 2.11 -12.72 -16.33
C THR A 151 1.70 -13.87 -17.24
N ASN A 152 2.43 -15.01 -17.25
CA ASN A 152 1.97 -16.25 -17.91
C ASN A 152 0.73 -16.84 -17.22
N MET A 153 0.69 -16.82 -15.89
CA MET A 153 -0.51 -17.26 -15.14
C MET A 153 -1.73 -16.41 -15.50
N VAL A 154 -1.57 -15.08 -15.61
CA VAL A 154 -2.63 -14.20 -16.12
C VAL A 154 -2.97 -14.56 -17.57
N GLY A 155 -1.98 -14.82 -18.41
CA GLY A 155 -2.16 -15.20 -19.82
C GLY A 155 -2.92 -16.51 -20.03
N SER A 156 -2.88 -17.43 -19.06
CA SER A 156 -3.59 -18.71 -19.11
C SER A 156 -5.08 -18.62 -18.77
N MET A 157 -5.55 -17.44 -18.30
CA MET A 157 -6.97 -17.25 -18.00
C MET A 157 -7.81 -17.31 -19.29
N PRO A 158 -8.98 -17.99 -19.25
CA PRO A 158 -9.88 -18.06 -20.41
C PRO A 158 -10.34 -16.67 -20.87
N ILE A 159 -10.55 -16.52 -22.17
CA ILE A 159 -11.15 -15.36 -22.84
C ILE A 159 -10.27 -14.10 -22.84
N ALA A 160 -9.85 -13.58 -21.68
CA ALA A 160 -9.16 -12.30 -21.55
C ALA A 160 -7.66 -12.41 -21.23
N GLY A 161 -7.17 -13.60 -20.89
CA GLY A 161 -5.83 -13.80 -20.33
C GLY A 161 -4.71 -13.29 -21.23
N SER A 162 -4.70 -13.69 -22.49
CA SER A 162 -3.68 -13.26 -23.46
C SER A 162 -3.66 -11.74 -23.66
N PHE A 163 -4.82 -11.12 -23.73
CA PHE A 163 -4.95 -9.65 -23.81
C PHE A 163 -4.42 -8.95 -22.57
N LEU A 164 -4.79 -9.42 -21.38
CA LEU A 164 -4.35 -8.85 -20.10
C LEU A 164 -2.84 -9.01 -19.90
N ALA A 165 -2.28 -10.17 -20.27
CA ALA A 165 -0.85 -10.40 -20.20
C ALA A 165 -0.08 -9.48 -21.17
N ALA A 166 -0.53 -9.35 -22.40
CA ALA A 166 0.06 -8.45 -23.40
C ALA A 166 -0.05 -6.99 -22.98
N LEU A 167 -1.18 -6.58 -22.42
CA LEU A 167 -1.39 -5.24 -21.87
C LEU A 167 -0.41 -4.95 -20.71
N ALA A 168 -0.27 -5.87 -19.78
CA ALA A 168 0.64 -5.75 -18.65
C ALA A 168 2.11 -5.69 -19.09
N ARG A 169 2.52 -6.58 -20.01
CA ARG A 169 3.89 -6.63 -20.52
C ARG A 169 4.23 -5.49 -21.48
N GLY A 170 3.24 -5.03 -22.24
CA GLY A 170 3.45 -4.13 -23.35
C GLY A 170 3.88 -4.82 -24.64
N GLY A 171 3.63 -6.13 -24.72
CA GLY A 171 3.98 -7.01 -25.84
C GLY A 171 3.89 -8.47 -25.46
N ALA A 172 4.48 -9.35 -26.28
CA ALA A 172 4.48 -10.78 -26.06
C ALA A 172 5.39 -11.20 -24.88
N GLU A 173 6.48 -10.48 -24.67
CA GLU A 173 7.54 -10.84 -23.73
C GLU A 173 7.73 -9.77 -22.65
N VAL A 174 8.41 -10.16 -21.58
CA VAL A 174 8.82 -9.26 -20.48
C VAL A 174 10.07 -8.52 -20.91
N THR A 175 9.96 -7.19 -21.06
CA THR A 175 11.01 -6.29 -21.56
C THR A 175 11.05 -4.99 -20.73
N GLY A 176 11.90 -4.04 -21.12
CA GLY A 176 11.91 -2.69 -20.53
C GLY A 176 10.57 -1.97 -20.63
N ALA A 177 9.74 -2.28 -21.63
CA ALA A 177 8.36 -1.79 -21.69
C ALA A 177 7.51 -2.30 -20.52
N THR A 178 7.71 -3.56 -20.10
CA THR A 178 7.07 -4.14 -18.91
C THR A 178 7.56 -3.42 -17.66
N LEU A 179 8.86 -3.24 -17.52
CA LEU A 179 9.46 -2.54 -16.38
C LEU A 179 8.89 -1.13 -16.23
N LEU A 180 8.81 -0.36 -17.29
CA LEU A 180 8.27 1.00 -17.27
C LEU A 180 6.78 1.03 -16.91
N ARG A 181 5.98 0.08 -17.39
CA ARG A 181 4.57 -0.04 -17.04
C ARG A 181 4.37 -0.38 -15.58
N PHE A 182 5.11 -1.37 -15.09
CA PHE A 182 5.04 -1.76 -13.68
C PHE A 182 5.51 -0.66 -12.75
N TYR A 183 6.55 0.08 -13.13
CA TYR A 183 6.98 1.26 -12.42
C TYR A 183 5.88 2.33 -12.37
N SER A 184 5.29 2.68 -13.51
CA SER A 184 4.19 3.65 -13.56
C SER A 184 2.97 3.21 -12.76
N MET A 185 2.62 1.92 -12.81
CA MET A 185 1.55 1.36 -12.00
C MET A 185 1.87 1.47 -10.50
N HIS A 186 3.09 1.11 -10.10
CA HIS A 186 3.50 1.07 -8.71
C HIS A 186 3.55 2.46 -8.06
N ILE A 187 4.09 3.47 -8.76
CA ILE A 187 4.31 4.81 -8.18
C ILE A 187 3.16 5.80 -8.41
N LEU A 188 2.30 5.55 -9.39
CA LEU A 188 1.25 6.52 -9.76
C LEU A 188 -0.15 5.90 -9.61
N TRP A 189 -0.48 4.88 -10.42
CA TRP A 189 -1.85 4.38 -10.51
C TRP A 189 -2.31 3.66 -9.24
N LEU A 190 -1.49 2.75 -8.70
CA LEU A 190 -1.85 2.03 -7.48
C LEU A 190 -1.98 2.95 -6.27
N PRO A 191 -1.07 3.91 -5.99
CA PRO A 191 -1.27 4.87 -4.92
C PRO A 191 -2.53 5.72 -5.09
N LEU A 192 -2.84 6.14 -6.32
CA LEU A 192 -4.04 6.92 -6.62
C LEU A 192 -5.32 6.14 -6.30
N PHE A 193 -5.45 4.92 -6.83
CA PHE A 193 -6.61 4.07 -6.56
C PHE A 193 -6.73 3.72 -5.08
N THR A 194 -5.60 3.37 -4.44
CA THR A 194 -5.58 3.07 -3.01
C THR A 194 -6.01 4.28 -2.18
N GLY A 195 -5.58 5.48 -2.54
CA GLY A 195 -6.02 6.72 -1.89
C GLY A 195 -7.54 6.94 -1.96
N VAL A 196 -8.14 6.69 -3.13
CA VAL A 196 -9.60 6.78 -3.32
C VAL A 196 -10.33 5.75 -2.45
N PHE A 197 -9.89 4.47 -2.48
CA PHE A 197 -10.53 3.42 -1.68
C PHE A 197 -10.30 3.60 -0.18
N LEU A 198 -9.15 4.10 0.26
CA LEU A 198 -8.91 4.46 1.66
C LEU A 198 -9.82 5.60 2.11
N TRP A 199 -9.98 6.63 1.28
CA TRP A 199 -10.90 7.73 1.58
C TRP A 199 -12.33 7.23 1.73
N LEU A 200 -12.82 6.38 0.82
CA LEU A 200 -14.15 5.74 0.91
C LEU A 200 -14.28 4.89 2.17
N HIS A 201 -13.27 4.05 2.45
CA HIS A 201 -13.26 3.16 3.61
C HIS A 201 -13.32 3.94 4.93
N PHE A 202 -12.48 4.96 5.10
CA PHE A 202 -12.53 5.82 6.28
C PHE A 202 -13.80 6.68 6.36
N HIS A 203 -14.32 7.14 5.23
CA HIS A 203 -15.59 7.88 5.21
C HIS A 203 -16.73 7.03 5.77
N MET A 204 -16.81 5.79 5.32
CA MET A 204 -17.82 4.83 5.81
C MET A 204 -17.65 4.52 7.30
N ILE A 205 -16.41 4.28 7.77
CA ILE A 205 -16.13 4.05 9.20
C ILE A 205 -16.57 5.25 10.07
N ARG A 206 -16.34 6.47 9.59
CA ARG A 206 -16.79 7.68 10.32
C ARG A 206 -18.31 7.76 10.45
N ARG A 207 -19.04 7.26 9.46
CA ARG A 207 -20.52 7.28 9.47
C ARG A 207 -21.11 6.19 10.36
N THR A 208 -20.57 5.00 10.36
CA THR A 208 -21.14 3.84 11.06
C THR A 208 -20.51 3.56 12.42
N GLY A 209 -19.38 4.20 12.72
CA GLY A 209 -18.60 3.94 13.93
C GLY A 209 -17.86 2.60 13.93
N ILE A 210 -17.21 2.28 15.05
CA ILE A 210 -16.49 1.01 15.25
C ILE A 210 -17.52 -0.07 15.65
N SER A 211 -17.41 -1.27 15.06
CA SER A 211 -18.26 -2.41 15.40
C SER A 211 -17.80 -3.07 16.68
N GLY A 212 -18.70 -3.30 17.62
CA GLY A 212 -18.43 -4.04 18.87
C GLY A 212 -18.32 -5.56 18.73
N GLY A 213 -18.56 -6.08 17.53
CA GLY A 213 -18.79 -7.51 17.32
C GLY A 213 -20.23 -7.89 17.66
N MET A 214 -20.59 -9.13 17.38
CA MET A 214 -21.84 -9.73 17.89
C MET A 214 -21.59 -10.28 19.27
#